data_593776ec37c0d3cec922bb7483a6b9ba
#
_entry.id   593776ec37c0d3cec922bb7483a6b9ba
#
_cell.length_a   1.000
_cell.length_b   1.000
_cell.length_c   1.000
_cell.angle_alpha   90.00
_cell.angle_beta   90.00
_cell.angle_gamma   90.00
#
_symmetry.space_group_name_H-M   'P 1'
#
loop_
_entity.id
_entity.type
_entity.pdbx_description
1 polymer ?
#
loop_
_entity_poly.entity_id
_entity_poly.type
_entity_poly.pdbx_seq_one_letter_code
_entity_poly.pdbx_strand_id
1 'polypeptide(L)'
;MPGTDAPLSEDAVPAYIDTTKASIARVYDAALNGKENYEIDREVLRQVAKVAPEVCQLGVDNRDFLIRVTRFIASQTGITQFLDCGSGLPTAENTHQVAQRIQPEARVVYVDNDPVVLAHGRALLVENEQTHFSAADIFKPEQIVNDAVVRKYLDFSEPIAVFQIGTLHHHDGERSPQSIMAEYIDALPSGSYVALSHFFDPETIPELSELARKMEQGFLHSPMGSGIFRTRTEIEGMFPGL
;
A
#
# COMPACT_ATOMS: atom_id res chain seq x y z
N MET A 1 25.94 -37.58 -4.94
CA MET A 1 26.62 -36.29 -5.05
C MET A 1 25.69 -35.29 -4.35
N PRO A 2 26.04 -34.75 -3.18
CA PRO A 2 25.22 -33.69 -2.55
C PRO A 2 25.51 -32.38 -3.25
N GLY A 3 24.44 -31.72 -3.70
CA GLY A 3 24.49 -30.33 -4.22
C GLY A 3 24.81 -29.38 -3.07
N THR A 4 25.84 -28.59 -3.23
CA THR A 4 26.23 -27.50 -2.36
C THR A 4 25.28 -26.34 -2.62
N ASP A 5 24.31 -26.11 -1.72
CA ASP A 5 23.62 -24.83 -1.59
C ASP A 5 24.65 -23.81 -1.07
N ALA A 6 25.29 -23.10 -1.99
CA ALA A 6 26.03 -21.91 -1.65
C ALA A 6 25.01 -20.80 -1.35
N PRO A 7 25.16 -19.99 -0.27
CA PRO A 7 24.34 -18.84 -0.05
C PRO A 7 24.51 -17.88 -1.24
N LEU A 8 23.40 -17.35 -1.77
CA LEU A 8 23.43 -16.34 -2.80
C LEU A 8 24.27 -15.16 -2.27
N SER A 9 25.31 -14.80 -3.02
CA SER A 9 26.18 -13.68 -2.65
C SER A 9 25.40 -12.37 -2.70
N GLU A 10 25.75 -11.40 -1.84
CA GLU A 10 25.21 -10.02 -1.86
C GLU A 10 25.35 -9.33 -3.24
N ASP A 11 26.14 -9.88 -4.14
CA ASP A 11 26.36 -9.41 -5.52
C ASP A 11 25.18 -9.66 -6.49
N ALA A 12 24.09 -10.28 -6.04
CA ALA A 12 22.96 -10.64 -6.89
C ALA A 12 21.81 -9.61 -6.92
N VAL A 13 21.95 -8.46 -6.24
CA VAL A 13 20.92 -7.40 -6.27
C VAL A 13 20.97 -6.68 -7.62
N PRO A 14 19.84 -6.61 -8.36
CA PRO A 14 19.82 -5.87 -9.61
C PRO A 14 20.28 -4.42 -9.43
N ALA A 15 21.14 -3.94 -10.34
CA ALA A 15 21.79 -2.62 -10.24
C ALA A 15 20.82 -1.40 -10.17
N TYR A 16 19.53 -1.62 -10.42
CA TYR A 16 18.50 -0.59 -10.32
C TYR A 16 17.85 -0.51 -8.90
N ILE A 17 18.19 -1.42 -8.00
CA ILE A 17 17.69 -1.41 -6.61
C ILE A 17 18.72 -0.70 -5.73
N ASP A 18 18.34 0.48 -5.22
CA ASP A 18 19.16 1.21 -4.25
C ASP A 18 18.96 0.61 -2.84
N THR A 19 19.94 -0.18 -2.40
CA THR A 19 19.96 -0.78 -1.06
C THR A 19 20.52 0.15 0.01
N THR A 20 20.96 1.36 -0.35
CA THR A 20 21.47 2.37 0.59
C THR A 20 20.37 3.27 1.15
N LYS A 21 19.17 3.20 0.59
CA LYS A 21 17.98 3.92 1.04
C LYS A 21 16.89 2.94 1.41
N ALA A 22 16.15 3.24 2.47
CA ALA A 22 14.97 2.47 2.81
C ALA A 22 13.84 2.76 1.80
N SER A 23 13.05 1.71 1.50
CA SER A 23 11.82 1.82 0.71
C SER A 23 10.62 1.54 1.61
N ILE A 24 9.53 2.29 1.40
CA ILE A 24 8.27 2.10 2.14
C ILE A 24 7.79 0.65 2.02
N ALA A 25 7.78 0.11 0.80
CA ALA A 25 7.34 -1.26 0.54
C ALA A 25 8.20 -2.30 1.26
N ARG A 26 9.53 -2.11 1.29
CA ARG A 26 10.46 -3.03 1.99
C ARG A 26 10.40 -2.90 3.50
N VAL A 27 10.19 -1.69 4.04
CA VAL A 27 9.96 -1.49 5.49
C VAL A 27 8.67 -2.19 5.91
N TYR A 28 7.61 -2.09 5.11
CA TYR A 28 6.35 -2.77 5.36
C TYR A 28 6.52 -4.30 5.29
N ASP A 29 7.25 -4.82 4.31
CA ASP A 29 7.61 -6.24 4.22
C ASP A 29 8.37 -6.71 5.47
N ALA A 30 9.34 -5.94 5.94
CA ALA A 30 10.05 -6.23 7.19
C ALA A 30 9.12 -6.24 8.42
N ALA A 31 8.14 -5.31 8.49
CA ALA A 31 7.15 -5.29 9.58
C ALA A 31 6.27 -6.55 9.59
N LEU A 32 5.99 -7.12 8.41
CA LEU A 32 5.26 -8.36 8.24
C LEU A 32 6.14 -9.62 8.35
N ASN A 33 7.41 -9.48 8.76
CA ASN A 33 8.40 -10.56 8.82
C ASN A 33 8.63 -11.25 7.46
N GLY A 34 8.55 -10.47 6.37
CA GLY A 34 8.87 -10.90 5.02
C GLY A 34 10.37 -11.06 4.77
N LYS A 35 10.73 -11.38 3.53
CA LYS A 35 12.12 -11.67 3.13
C LYS A 35 12.67 -10.70 2.09
N GLU A 36 11.84 -9.82 1.55
CA GLU A 36 12.18 -8.91 0.46
C GLU A 36 12.60 -7.53 1.00
N ASN A 37 13.40 -7.52 2.08
CA ASN A 37 13.88 -6.32 2.75
C ASN A 37 15.37 -6.41 3.07
N TYR A 38 16.01 -5.26 3.19
CA TYR A 38 17.43 -5.13 3.50
C TYR A 38 17.64 -4.57 4.91
N GLU A 39 18.89 -4.53 5.36
CA GLU A 39 19.26 -4.06 6.69
C GLU A 39 18.81 -2.61 6.95
N ILE A 40 18.90 -1.75 5.92
CA ILE A 40 18.46 -0.35 6.00
C ILE A 40 16.95 -0.21 6.28
N ASP A 41 16.14 -1.13 5.73
CA ASP A 41 14.68 -1.15 5.94
C ASP A 41 14.35 -1.60 7.36
N ARG A 42 15.04 -2.63 7.85
CA ARG A 42 14.88 -3.12 9.24
C ARG A 42 15.34 -2.09 10.28
N GLU A 43 16.34 -1.25 9.94
CA GLU A 43 16.79 -0.17 10.82
C GLU A 43 15.69 0.85 11.09
N VAL A 44 14.84 1.17 10.11
CA VAL A 44 13.65 2.03 10.31
C VAL A 44 12.78 1.49 11.44
N LEU A 45 12.42 0.19 11.37
CA LEU A 45 11.59 -0.43 12.41
C LEU A 45 12.28 -0.44 13.78
N ARG A 46 13.58 -0.70 13.84
CA ARG A 46 14.34 -0.64 15.11
C ARG A 46 14.35 0.76 15.72
N GLN A 47 14.40 1.79 14.89
CA GLN A 47 14.35 3.18 15.38
C GLN A 47 12.98 3.51 15.95
N VAL A 48 11.90 3.19 15.23
CA VAL A 48 10.54 3.45 15.69
C VAL A 48 10.18 2.58 16.89
N ALA A 49 10.64 1.33 16.94
CA ALA A 49 10.41 0.42 18.07
C ALA A 49 10.99 0.92 19.41
N LYS A 50 11.91 1.87 19.39
CA LYS A 50 12.42 2.51 20.65
C LYS A 50 11.34 3.31 21.36
N VAL A 51 10.35 3.82 20.63
CA VAL A 51 9.23 4.62 21.17
C VAL A 51 7.89 3.88 21.09
N ALA A 52 7.76 2.95 20.16
CA ALA A 52 6.56 2.12 19.95
C ALA A 52 7.00 0.68 19.66
N PRO A 53 7.24 -0.15 20.71
CA PRO A 53 7.66 -1.54 20.52
C PRO A 53 6.71 -2.36 19.63
N GLU A 54 5.44 -1.97 19.57
CA GLU A 54 4.36 -2.62 18.81
C GLU A 54 4.30 -2.18 17.35
N VAL A 55 5.28 -1.43 16.83
CA VAL A 55 5.24 -0.87 15.46
C VAL A 55 4.98 -1.93 14.39
N CYS A 56 5.51 -3.13 14.54
CA CYS A 56 5.24 -4.23 13.60
C CYS A 56 3.77 -4.68 13.62
N GLN A 57 3.08 -4.56 14.77
CA GLN A 57 1.67 -4.91 14.88
C GLN A 57 0.79 -3.99 14.03
N LEU A 58 1.17 -2.72 13.86
CA LEU A 58 0.48 -1.81 12.93
C LEU A 58 0.47 -2.33 11.49
N GLY A 59 1.60 -2.92 11.05
CA GLY A 59 1.68 -3.54 9.72
C GLY A 59 0.73 -4.74 9.59
N VAL A 60 0.70 -5.60 10.61
CA VAL A 60 -0.20 -6.77 10.65
C VAL A 60 -1.66 -6.34 10.65
N ASP A 61 -2.04 -5.40 11.53
CA ASP A 61 -3.42 -4.90 11.64
C ASP A 61 -3.88 -4.23 10.34
N ASN A 62 -2.99 -3.48 9.69
CA ASN A 62 -3.25 -2.87 8.39
C ASN A 62 -3.45 -3.93 7.29
N ARG A 63 -2.65 -4.99 7.29
CA ARG A 63 -2.83 -6.12 6.37
C ARG A 63 -4.15 -6.83 6.59
N ASP A 64 -4.50 -7.10 7.84
CA ASP A 64 -5.77 -7.69 8.21
C ASP A 64 -6.96 -6.81 7.81
N PHE A 65 -6.81 -5.48 7.88
CA PHE A 65 -7.82 -4.55 7.36
C PHE A 65 -8.00 -4.69 5.85
N LEU A 66 -6.91 -4.73 5.06
CA LEU A 66 -6.98 -4.94 3.61
C LEU A 66 -7.76 -6.23 3.28
N ILE A 67 -7.42 -7.33 3.95
CA ILE A 67 -8.09 -8.63 3.76
C ILE A 67 -9.58 -8.54 4.09
N ARG A 68 -9.93 -7.91 5.23
CA ARG A 68 -11.34 -7.76 5.65
C ARG A 68 -12.14 -6.89 4.70
N VAL A 69 -11.62 -5.73 4.28
CA VAL A 69 -12.34 -4.83 3.38
C VAL A 69 -12.49 -5.41 1.98
N THR A 70 -11.47 -6.10 1.46
CA THR A 70 -11.55 -6.83 0.19
C THR A 70 -12.64 -7.90 0.26
N ARG A 71 -12.62 -8.72 1.31
CA ARG A 71 -13.65 -9.76 1.55
C ARG A 71 -15.05 -9.18 1.66
N PHE A 72 -15.20 -8.07 2.39
CA PHE A 72 -16.50 -7.39 2.53
C PHE A 72 -17.02 -6.94 1.16
N ILE A 73 -16.21 -6.20 0.40
CA ILE A 73 -16.63 -5.67 -0.90
C ILE A 73 -16.95 -6.83 -1.86
N ALA A 74 -16.07 -7.81 -2.00
CA ALA A 74 -16.29 -8.94 -2.89
C ALA A 74 -17.51 -9.80 -2.52
N SER A 75 -17.85 -9.92 -1.21
CA SER A 75 -18.96 -10.78 -0.79
C SER A 75 -20.29 -10.06 -0.59
N GLN A 76 -20.29 -8.74 -0.34
CA GLN A 76 -21.49 -8.00 0.04
C GLN A 76 -21.92 -6.97 -1.01
N THR A 77 -21.12 -6.74 -2.03
CA THR A 77 -21.43 -5.83 -3.14
C THR A 77 -21.35 -6.59 -4.47
N GLY A 78 -21.83 -5.99 -5.54
CA GLY A 78 -21.66 -6.54 -6.89
C GLY A 78 -20.35 -6.12 -7.57
N ILE A 79 -19.41 -5.51 -6.85
CA ILE A 79 -18.17 -4.99 -7.42
C ILE A 79 -17.21 -6.13 -7.74
N THR A 80 -16.76 -6.17 -8.98
CA THR A 80 -15.78 -7.12 -9.52
C THR A 80 -14.50 -6.44 -9.97
N GLN A 81 -14.35 -5.15 -9.73
CA GLN A 81 -13.22 -4.33 -10.18
C GLN A 81 -12.52 -3.70 -9.00
N PHE A 82 -11.22 -3.93 -8.87
CA PHE A 82 -10.41 -3.42 -7.75
C PHE A 82 -9.18 -2.70 -8.29
N LEU A 83 -8.97 -1.48 -7.81
CA LEU A 83 -7.77 -0.66 -8.05
C LEU A 83 -7.02 -0.52 -6.72
N ASP A 84 -5.90 -1.22 -6.59
CA ASP A 84 -5.09 -1.26 -5.37
C ASP A 84 -3.88 -0.34 -5.52
N CYS A 85 -3.97 0.86 -4.95
CA CYS A 85 -2.98 1.93 -5.08
C CYS A 85 -1.94 1.84 -3.96
N GLY A 86 -0.66 1.69 -4.35
CA GLY A 86 0.44 1.46 -3.43
C GLY A 86 0.42 0.02 -2.91
N SER A 87 0.37 -0.94 -3.83
CA SER A 87 0.18 -2.35 -3.51
C SER A 87 1.26 -2.95 -2.63
N GLY A 88 2.46 -2.38 -2.64
CA GLY A 88 3.61 -2.92 -1.94
C GLY A 88 4.04 -4.30 -2.45
N LEU A 89 4.91 -4.94 -1.69
CA LEU A 89 5.40 -6.28 -2.00
C LEU A 89 4.32 -7.35 -1.76
N PRO A 90 4.30 -8.40 -2.60
CA PRO A 90 3.38 -9.51 -2.42
C PRO A 90 3.59 -10.21 -1.08
N THR A 91 2.49 -10.50 -0.41
CA THR A 91 2.46 -11.26 0.83
C THR A 91 1.46 -12.41 0.72
N ALA A 92 1.26 -13.16 1.79
CA ALA A 92 0.12 -14.07 1.85
C ALA A 92 -1.20 -13.26 1.79
N GLU A 93 -2.18 -13.76 1.03
CA GLU A 93 -3.51 -13.17 0.88
C GLU A 93 -3.52 -11.75 0.26
N ASN A 94 -2.93 -11.61 -0.93
CA ASN A 94 -3.02 -10.39 -1.72
C ASN A 94 -4.47 -10.09 -2.14
N THR A 95 -4.76 -8.84 -2.49
CA THR A 95 -6.11 -8.36 -2.87
C THR A 95 -6.77 -9.28 -3.91
N HIS A 96 -6.06 -9.67 -4.99
CA HIS A 96 -6.61 -10.57 -5.99
C HIS A 96 -6.93 -11.96 -5.44
N GLN A 97 -6.10 -12.51 -4.56
CA GLN A 97 -6.34 -13.82 -3.98
C GLN A 97 -7.59 -13.84 -3.10
N VAL A 98 -7.82 -12.76 -2.35
CA VAL A 98 -9.02 -12.60 -1.51
C VAL A 98 -10.26 -12.39 -2.36
N ALA A 99 -10.21 -11.47 -3.34
CA ALA A 99 -11.35 -11.14 -4.21
C ALA A 99 -11.74 -12.33 -5.09
N GLN A 100 -10.78 -12.96 -5.77
CA GLN A 100 -11.01 -14.06 -6.74
C GLN A 100 -11.41 -15.39 -6.07
N ARG A 101 -11.12 -15.56 -4.78
CA ARG A 101 -11.64 -16.70 -3.99
C ARG A 101 -13.16 -16.62 -3.85
N ILE A 102 -13.75 -15.43 -3.90
CA ILE A 102 -15.17 -15.15 -3.75
C ILE A 102 -15.82 -14.95 -5.11
N GLN A 103 -15.20 -14.15 -5.96
CA GLN A 103 -15.62 -13.84 -7.33
C GLN A 103 -14.46 -14.15 -8.28
N PRO A 104 -14.42 -15.34 -8.89
CA PRO A 104 -13.29 -15.77 -9.74
C PRO A 104 -13.00 -14.83 -10.91
N GLU A 105 -14.00 -14.08 -11.37
CA GLU A 105 -13.91 -13.09 -12.46
C GLU A 105 -13.42 -11.71 -11.99
N ALA A 106 -13.20 -11.51 -10.68
CA ALA A 106 -12.77 -10.22 -10.15
C ALA A 106 -11.43 -9.79 -10.77
N ARG A 107 -11.42 -8.60 -11.34
CA ARG A 107 -10.22 -7.97 -11.91
C ARG A 107 -9.54 -7.07 -10.89
N VAL A 108 -8.24 -7.23 -10.74
CA VAL A 108 -7.44 -6.43 -9.82
C VAL A 108 -6.29 -5.78 -10.58
N VAL A 109 -6.24 -4.46 -10.54
CA VAL A 109 -5.10 -3.69 -11.04
C VAL A 109 -4.34 -3.14 -9.84
N TYR A 110 -3.12 -3.60 -9.69
CA TYR A 110 -2.16 -3.07 -8.73
C TYR A 110 -1.42 -1.88 -9.31
N VAL A 111 -1.17 -0.88 -8.50
CA VAL A 111 -0.37 0.30 -8.89
C VAL A 111 0.70 0.54 -7.85
N ASP A 112 1.95 0.62 -8.30
CA ASP A 112 3.09 0.98 -7.47
C ASP A 112 4.21 1.55 -8.34
N ASN A 113 5.14 2.29 -7.76
CA ASN A 113 6.31 2.82 -8.46
C ASN A 113 7.65 2.34 -7.90
N ASP A 114 7.63 1.52 -6.83
CA ASP A 114 8.87 0.93 -6.28
C ASP A 114 9.43 -0.13 -7.24
N PRO A 115 10.71 -0.03 -7.64
CA PRO A 115 11.32 -0.98 -8.59
C PRO A 115 11.29 -2.44 -8.13
N VAL A 116 11.36 -2.70 -6.81
CA VAL A 116 11.29 -4.05 -6.25
C VAL A 116 9.87 -4.58 -6.37
N VAL A 117 8.88 -3.75 -6.05
CA VAL A 117 7.45 -4.09 -6.20
C VAL A 117 7.12 -4.36 -7.66
N LEU A 118 7.63 -3.55 -8.59
CA LEU A 118 7.44 -3.77 -10.04
C LEU A 118 8.01 -5.10 -10.52
N ALA A 119 9.18 -5.48 -10.02
CA ALA A 119 9.80 -6.77 -10.38
C ALA A 119 8.95 -7.95 -9.89
N HIS A 120 8.47 -7.90 -8.65
CA HIS A 120 7.58 -8.92 -8.07
C HIS A 120 6.20 -8.92 -8.74
N GLY A 121 5.64 -7.74 -9.02
CA GLY A 121 4.36 -7.61 -9.73
C GLY A 121 4.38 -8.31 -11.08
N ARG A 122 5.44 -8.15 -11.86
CA ARG A 122 5.61 -8.85 -13.15
C ARG A 122 5.66 -10.37 -13.00
N ALA A 123 6.27 -10.88 -11.93
CA ALA A 123 6.32 -12.31 -11.65
C ALA A 123 4.94 -12.88 -11.29
N LEU A 124 4.14 -12.13 -10.53
CA LEU A 124 2.77 -12.51 -10.14
C LEU A 124 1.81 -12.57 -11.34
N LEU A 125 2.01 -11.71 -12.35
CA LEU A 125 1.10 -11.59 -13.50
C LEU A 125 1.22 -12.75 -14.49
N VAL A 126 2.27 -13.56 -14.43
CA VAL A 126 2.51 -14.66 -15.38
C VAL A 126 1.48 -15.80 -15.21
N GLU A 127 0.82 -15.89 -14.05
CA GLU A 127 -0.05 -17.02 -13.71
C GLU A 127 -1.56 -16.65 -13.59
N ASN A 128 -1.93 -15.35 -13.71
CA ASN A 128 -3.31 -14.92 -13.48
C ASN A 128 -3.78 -13.85 -14.48
N GLU A 129 -4.72 -14.24 -15.35
CA GLU A 129 -5.27 -13.38 -16.42
C GLU A 129 -6.16 -12.22 -15.91
N GLN A 130 -6.60 -12.25 -14.65
CA GLN A 130 -7.46 -11.23 -14.03
C GLN A 130 -6.66 -10.26 -13.14
N THR A 131 -5.36 -10.45 -13.04
CA THR A 131 -4.50 -9.63 -12.18
C THR A 131 -3.48 -8.88 -13.02
N HIS A 132 -3.45 -7.56 -12.87
CA HIS A 132 -2.64 -6.67 -13.69
C HIS A 132 -1.84 -5.70 -12.81
N PHE A 133 -0.79 -5.11 -13.39
CA PHE A 133 0.09 -4.20 -12.69
C PHE A 133 0.43 -2.98 -13.54
N SER A 134 0.28 -1.78 -12.96
CA SER A 134 0.70 -0.51 -13.56
C SER A 134 1.82 0.13 -12.75
N ALA A 135 2.84 0.64 -13.45
CA ALA A 135 3.95 1.38 -12.87
C ALA A 135 3.62 2.86 -12.89
N ALA A 136 2.98 3.37 -11.82
CA ALA A 136 2.58 4.77 -11.76
C ALA A 136 2.65 5.32 -10.32
N ASP A 137 2.71 6.65 -10.23
CA ASP A 137 2.72 7.37 -8.96
C ASP A 137 1.28 7.57 -8.45
N ILE A 138 0.94 6.89 -7.35
CA ILE A 138 -0.39 6.93 -6.75
C ILE A 138 -0.80 8.32 -6.23
N PHE A 139 0.13 9.24 -6.07
CA PHE A 139 -0.15 10.63 -5.68
C PHE A 139 -0.51 11.53 -6.87
N LYS A 140 -0.59 10.95 -8.07
CA LYS A 140 -1.00 11.60 -9.33
C LYS A 140 -2.23 10.90 -9.92
N PRO A 141 -3.44 11.11 -9.34
CA PRO A 141 -4.66 10.41 -9.75
C PRO A 141 -4.94 10.50 -11.25
N GLU A 142 -4.67 11.65 -11.86
CA GLU A 142 -4.85 11.88 -13.30
C GLU A 142 -4.01 10.94 -14.17
N GLN A 143 -2.83 10.52 -13.69
CA GLN A 143 -2.01 9.53 -14.39
C GLN A 143 -2.60 8.12 -14.24
N ILE A 144 -3.10 7.80 -13.05
CA ILE A 144 -3.69 6.49 -12.75
C ILE A 144 -4.97 6.27 -13.56
N VAL A 145 -5.92 7.23 -13.49
CA VAL A 145 -7.21 7.09 -14.17
C VAL A 145 -7.10 7.12 -15.71
N ASN A 146 -5.99 7.60 -16.24
CA ASN A 146 -5.67 7.60 -17.68
C ASN A 146 -4.61 6.57 -18.08
N ASP A 147 -4.09 5.79 -17.12
CA ASP A 147 -3.09 4.77 -17.40
C ASP A 147 -3.63 3.70 -18.36
N ALA A 148 -2.80 3.29 -19.31
CA ALA A 148 -3.20 2.35 -20.36
C ALA A 148 -3.58 0.96 -19.81
N VAL A 149 -2.92 0.49 -18.75
CA VAL A 149 -3.24 -0.79 -18.10
C VAL A 149 -4.54 -0.65 -17.31
N VAL A 150 -4.65 0.41 -16.50
CA VAL A 150 -5.86 0.68 -15.71
C VAL A 150 -7.08 0.77 -16.62
N ARG A 151 -7.01 1.57 -17.69
CA ARG A 151 -8.13 1.74 -18.66
C ARG A 151 -8.45 0.49 -19.47
N LYS A 152 -7.47 -0.38 -19.70
CA LYS A 152 -7.69 -1.62 -20.43
C LYS A 152 -8.49 -2.64 -19.62
N TYR A 153 -8.27 -2.68 -18.30
CA TYR A 153 -8.78 -3.74 -17.46
C TYR A 153 -9.88 -3.31 -16.48
N LEU A 154 -10.00 -2.00 -16.22
CA LEU A 154 -11.09 -1.45 -15.40
C LEU A 154 -11.99 -0.53 -16.24
N ASP A 155 -13.29 -0.77 -16.14
CA ASP A 155 -14.33 0.02 -16.80
C ASP A 155 -14.87 1.07 -15.82
N PHE A 156 -14.52 2.33 -16.05
CA PHE A 156 -14.95 3.46 -15.21
C PHE A 156 -16.42 3.87 -15.45
N SER A 157 -17.17 3.15 -16.28
CA SER A 157 -18.63 3.26 -16.32
C SER A 157 -19.34 2.37 -15.30
N GLU A 158 -18.63 1.42 -14.72
CA GLU A 158 -19.12 0.46 -13.72
C GLU A 158 -18.43 0.66 -12.37
N PRO A 159 -19.08 0.35 -11.23
CA PRO A 159 -18.50 0.55 -9.90
C PRO A 159 -17.14 -0.13 -9.70
N ILE A 160 -16.22 0.61 -9.07
CA ILE A 160 -14.84 0.19 -8.79
C ILE A 160 -14.58 0.30 -7.28
N ALA A 161 -13.85 -0.63 -6.70
CA ALA A 161 -13.27 -0.49 -5.38
C ALA A 161 -11.85 0.08 -5.49
N VAL A 162 -11.61 1.27 -4.93
CA VAL A 162 -10.29 1.90 -4.88
C VAL A 162 -9.72 1.79 -3.49
N PHE A 163 -8.50 1.26 -3.38
CA PHE A 163 -7.78 1.08 -2.13
C PHE A 163 -6.59 2.04 -2.02
N GLN A 164 -6.51 2.73 -0.88
CA GLN A 164 -5.39 3.55 -0.43
C GLN A 164 -4.97 3.07 0.97
N ILE A 165 -4.50 1.84 1.05
CA ILE A 165 -4.25 1.15 2.31
C ILE A 165 -2.79 1.34 2.74
N GLY A 166 -2.57 2.18 3.77
CA GLY A 166 -1.23 2.43 4.29
C GLY A 166 -0.36 3.30 3.37
N THR A 167 -0.94 4.19 2.58
CA THR A 167 -0.23 4.92 1.52
C THR A 167 -0.16 6.43 1.75
N LEU A 168 -1.30 7.09 1.96
CA LEU A 168 -1.38 8.56 1.99
C LEU A 168 -0.64 9.22 3.16
N HIS A 169 -0.28 8.48 4.19
CA HIS A 169 0.56 9.01 5.27
C HIS A 169 2.05 9.13 4.86
N HIS A 170 2.43 8.59 3.72
CA HIS A 170 3.76 8.77 3.14
C HIS A 170 3.86 9.95 2.17
N HIS A 171 2.72 10.61 1.88
CA HIS A 171 2.71 11.77 1.00
C HIS A 171 3.16 13.04 1.76
N ASP A 172 4.24 13.66 1.27
CA ASP A 172 4.87 14.87 1.79
C ASP A 172 4.94 16.02 0.77
N GLY A 173 4.30 15.82 -0.42
CA GLY A 173 4.29 16.80 -1.50
C GLY A 173 3.42 18.04 -1.20
N GLU A 174 3.47 19.02 -2.12
CA GLU A 174 2.72 20.29 -1.98
C GLU A 174 1.19 20.10 -2.02
N ARG A 175 0.72 19.07 -2.69
CA ARG A 175 -0.72 18.77 -2.76
C ARG A 175 -1.20 18.13 -1.46
N SER A 176 -2.38 18.54 -1.00
CA SER A 176 -2.96 17.86 0.17
C SER A 176 -3.49 16.47 -0.19
N PRO A 177 -3.41 15.48 0.73
CA PRO A 177 -4.04 14.17 0.53
C PRO A 177 -5.53 14.26 0.22
N GLN A 178 -6.23 15.26 0.78
CA GLN A 178 -7.64 15.53 0.50
C GLN A 178 -7.85 15.87 -0.98
N SER A 179 -6.97 16.71 -1.57
CA SER A 179 -7.09 17.05 -3.00
C SER A 179 -6.74 15.88 -3.91
N ILE A 180 -5.81 15.01 -3.50
CA ILE A 180 -5.49 13.77 -4.20
C ILE A 180 -6.70 12.84 -4.21
N MET A 181 -7.31 12.64 -3.03
CA MET A 181 -8.48 11.77 -2.91
C MET A 181 -9.72 12.31 -3.63
N ALA A 182 -9.90 13.65 -3.65
CA ALA A 182 -10.99 14.28 -4.42
C ALA A 182 -10.93 13.88 -5.90
N GLU A 183 -9.76 13.91 -6.52
CA GLU A 183 -9.59 13.53 -7.93
C GLU A 183 -9.86 12.03 -8.18
N TYR A 184 -9.48 11.15 -7.25
CA TYR A 184 -9.86 9.73 -7.34
C TYR A 184 -11.37 9.59 -7.27
N ILE A 185 -12.02 10.21 -6.28
CA ILE A 185 -13.47 10.10 -6.04
C ILE A 185 -14.26 10.67 -7.22
N ASP A 186 -13.85 11.84 -7.75
CA ASP A 186 -14.48 12.48 -8.89
C ASP A 186 -14.44 11.64 -10.17
N ALA A 187 -13.45 10.74 -10.29
CA ALA A 187 -13.33 9.84 -11.43
C ALA A 187 -14.19 8.58 -11.31
N LEU A 188 -14.76 8.29 -10.14
CA LEU A 188 -15.49 7.06 -9.87
C LEU A 188 -16.99 7.22 -10.13
N PRO A 189 -17.64 6.22 -10.76
CA PRO A 189 -19.09 6.20 -10.88
C PRO A 189 -19.77 5.93 -9.54
N SER A 190 -21.03 6.35 -9.43
CA SER A 190 -21.86 6.06 -8.26
C SER A 190 -21.96 4.56 -7.99
N GLY A 191 -21.91 4.17 -6.73
CA GLY A 191 -21.87 2.76 -6.30
C GLY A 191 -20.46 2.20 -6.14
N SER A 192 -19.41 2.99 -6.46
CA SER A 192 -18.01 2.65 -6.16
C SER A 192 -17.73 2.69 -4.66
N TYR A 193 -16.66 2.02 -4.25
CA TYR A 193 -16.18 2.02 -2.87
C TYR A 193 -14.75 2.55 -2.79
N VAL A 194 -14.48 3.31 -1.74
CA VAL A 194 -13.12 3.76 -1.40
C VAL A 194 -12.79 3.22 -0.02
N ALA A 195 -11.65 2.56 0.11
CA ALA A 195 -11.11 2.10 1.38
C ALA A 195 -9.72 2.73 1.61
N LEU A 196 -9.54 3.29 2.81
CA LEU A 196 -8.32 3.99 3.19
C LEU A 196 -7.93 3.58 4.60
N SER A 197 -6.64 3.37 4.84
CA SER A 197 -6.06 3.32 6.17
C SER A 197 -4.97 4.36 6.32
N HIS A 198 -4.81 4.91 7.53
CA HIS A 198 -3.90 6.01 7.77
C HIS A 198 -3.32 5.97 9.17
N PHE A 199 -2.10 6.50 9.37
CA PHE A 199 -1.56 6.79 10.69
C PHE A 199 -2.43 7.86 11.36
N PHE A 200 -2.89 7.59 12.58
CA PHE A 200 -3.92 8.37 13.26
C PHE A 200 -3.38 9.02 14.53
N ASP A 201 -3.59 10.34 14.67
CA ASP A 201 -3.41 11.09 15.92
C ASP A 201 -4.76 11.26 16.63
N PRO A 202 -5.00 10.54 17.75
CA PRO A 202 -6.23 10.67 18.52
C PRO A 202 -6.16 11.87 19.47
N GLU A 203 -6.21 13.08 18.97
CA GLU A 203 -6.06 14.37 19.66
C GLU A 203 -6.72 14.45 21.03
N THR A 204 -7.82 13.70 21.25
CA THR A 204 -8.59 13.69 22.48
C THR A 204 -7.99 12.83 23.60
N ILE A 205 -6.92 12.07 23.30
CA ILE A 205 -6.21 11.19 24.24
C ILE A 205 -4.75 11.63 24.28
N PRO A 206 -4.36 12.52 25.23
CA PRO A 206 -3.04 13.17 25.21
C PRO A 206 -1.85 12.20 25.12
N GLU A 207 -1.91 11.07 25.83
CA GLU A 207 -0.84 10.07 25.87
C GLU A 207 -0.64 9.40 24.51
N LEU A 208 -1.73 9.09 23.82
CA LEU A 208 -1.69 8.48 22.48
C LEU A 208 -1.31 9.51 21.41
N SER A 209 -1.75 10.77 21.57
CA SER A 209 -1.34 11.86 20.67
C SER A 209 0.16 12.17 20.83
N GLU A 210 0.69 12.10 22.05
CA GLU A 210 2.15 12.22 22.26
C GLU A 210 2.91 11.04 21.64
N LEU A 211 2.39 9.81 21.77
CA LEU A 211 2.98 8.64 21.14
C LEU A 211 2.95 8.77 19.60
N ALA A 212 1.83 9.19 19.01
CA ALA A 212 1.70 9.43 17.59
C ALA A 212 2.77 10.42 17.08
N ARG A 213 2.96 11.55 17.75
CA ARG A 213 4.01 12.53 17.44
C ARG A 213 5.43 11.96 17.56
N LYS A 214 5.71 11.15 18.58
CA LYS A 214 7.02 10.49 18.73
C LYS A 214 7.27 9.48 17.62
N MET A 215 6.27 8.72 17.22
CA MET A 215 6.36 7.78 16.11
C MET A 215 6.57 8.52 14.79
N GLU A 216 5.83 9.60 14.54
CA GLU A 216 6.01 10.46 13.36
C GLU A 216 7.46 10.95 13.27
N GLN A 217 8.01 11.52 14.36
CA GLN A 217 9.39 11.93 14.40
C GLN A 217 10.36 10.76 14.14
N GLY A 218 10.05 9.59 14.69
CA GLY A 218 10.82 8.37 14.44
C GLY A 218 10.85 7.99 12.96
N PHE A 219 9.73 8.04 12.28
CA PHE A 219 9.63 7.76 10.84
C PHE A 219 10.31 8.84 10.00
N LEU A 220 10.03 10.12 10.26
CA LEU A 220 10.58 11.24 9.49
C LEU A 220 12.11 11.36 9.59
N HIS A 221 12.69 11.03 10.75
CA HIS A 221 14.15 11.04 10.96
C HIS A 221 14.83 9.70 10.62
N SER A 222 14.07 8.69 10.21
CA SER A 222 14.60 7.40 9.77
C SER A 222 15.12 7.46 8.32
N PRO A 223 15.83 6.44 7.85
CA PRO A 223 16.20 6.32 6.43
C PRO A 223 15.01 6.31 5.45
N MET A 224 13.77 6.07 5.92
CA MET A 224 12.56 6.12 5.12
C MET A 224 12.10 7.57 4.86
N GLY A 225 12.22 8.46 5.85
CA GLY A 225 11.97 9.89 5.72
C GLY A 225 10.48 10.27 5.55
N SER A 226 9.54 9.38 5.79
CA SER A 226 8.11 9.62 5.61
C SER A 226 7.25 8.87 6.64
N GLY A 227 6.02 9.34 6.88
CA GLY A 227 5.08 8.71 7.80
C GLY A 227 4.40 9.74 8.71
N ILE A 228 3.43 10.48 8.16
CA ILE A 228 2.73 11.58 8.81
C ILE A 228 1.48 11.06 9.51
N PHE A 229 1.30 11.42 10.77
CA PHE A 229 0.08 11.14 11.52
C PHE A 229 -0.93 12.29 11.33
N ARG A 230 -2.18 11.93 11.11
CA ARG A 230 -3.26 12.91 10.88
C ARG A 230 -4.42 12.69 11.85
N THR A 231 -5.10 13.77 12.15
CA THR A 231 -6.28 13.82 12.97
C THR A 231 -7.47 13.15 12.26
N ARG A 232 -8.52 12.84 13.03
CA ARG A 232 -9.77 12.31 12.47
C ARG A 232 -10.34 13.24 11.40
N THR A 233 -10.40 14.54 11.67
CA THR A 233 -10.95 15.54 10.74
C THR A 233 -10.16 15.59 9.41
N GLU A 234 -8.83 15.50 9.48
CA GLU A 234 -8.00 15.48 8.29
C GLU A 234 -8.18 14.20 7.47
N ILE A 235 -8.34 13.04 8.14
CA ILE A 235 -8.58 11.76 7.46
C ILE A 235 -9.99 11.71 6.87
N GLU A 236 -11.02 12.12 7.61
CA GLU A 236 -12.40 12.20 7.09
C GLU A 236 -12.50 13.17 5.91
N GLY A 237 -11.72 14.25 5.91
CA GLY A 237 -11.62 15.18 4.78
C GLY A 237 -11.06 14.57 3.49
N MET A 238 -10.49 13.35 3.54
CA MET A 238 -10.05 12.60 2.35
C MET A 238 -11.21 11.88 1.63
N PHE A 239 -12.44 12.01 2.11
CA PHE A 239 -13.65 11.43 1.52
C PHE A 239 -14.66 12.52 1.13
N PRO A 240 -14.29 13.53 0.30
CA PRO A 240 -15.19 14.61 -0.05
C PRO A 240 -16.39 14.08 -0.85
N GLY A 241 -17.59 14.44 -0.40
CA GLY A 241 -18.84 14.06 -1.07
C GLY A 241 -19.33 12.62 -0.83
N LEU A 242 -18.67 11.87 0.04
CA LEU A 242 -19.08 10.52 0.46
C LEU A 242 -19.70 10.52 1.85
#